data_3153efa3876422ba4f5cc95707e1f3ab
#
_entry.id   3153efa3876422ba4f5cc95707e1f3ab
#
_cell.length_a   1.000
_cell.length_b   1.000
_cell.length_c   1.000
_cell.angle_alpha   90.00
_cell.angle_beta   90.00
_cell.angle_gamma   90.00
#
_symmetry.space_group_name_H-M   'P 1'
#
loop_
_entity.id
_entity.type
_entity.pdbx_description
1 polymer ?
#
loop_
_entity_poly.entity_id
_entity_poly.type
_entity_poly.pdbx_seq_one_letter_code
_entity_poly.pdbx_strand_id
1 'polypeptide(L)' 'MAAEILEEKSISDLLKAVTHLVKLPKTHMWLDYDSEADVLYLHFEEKPSSTHSEMRNDGIILDYRGSRLVGLTILEASHR' A
#
# COMPACT_ATOMS: atom_id res chain seq x y z
N MET A 1 22.54 22.59 0.90
CA MET A 1 21.59 21.49 1.18
C MET A 1 21.35 20.69 -0.08
N ALA A 2 21.54 19.40 -0.02
CA ALA A 2 21.29 18.54 -1.18
C ALA A 2 19.80 18.23 -1.27
N ALA A 3 19.26 18.31 -2.47
CA ALA A 3 17.89 17.89 -2.75
C ALA A 3 17.85 16.36 -2.93
N GLU A 4 16.76 15.74 -2.56
CA GLU A 4 16.55 14.34 -2.89
C GLU A 4 16.36 14.21 -4.40
N ILE A 5 16.97 13.18 -4.96
CA ILE A 5 16.90 12.93 -6.40
C ILE A 5 16.26 11.57 -6.62
N LEU A 6 15.23 11.55 -7.45
CA LEU A 6 14.61 10.31 -7.87
C LEU A 6 15.20 9.91 -9.22
N GLU A 7 15.81 8.71 -9.26
CA GLU A 7 16.44 8.21 -10.48
C GLU A 7 15.40 7.88 -11.55
N GLU A 8 15.83 7.94 -12.83
CA GLU A 8 14.95 7.62 -13.96
C GLU A 8 14.35 6.21 -13.87
N LYS A 9 15.13 5.24 -13.38
CA LYS A 9 14.60 3.89 -13.19
C LYS A 9 13.45 3.89 -12.18
N SER A 10 13.60 4.62 -11.09
CA SER A 10 12.55 4.73 -10.07
C SER A 10 11.30 5.42 -10.62
N ILE A 11 11.48 6.45 -11.43
CA ILE A 11 10.36 7.12 -12.10
C ILE A 11 9.65 6.14 -13.04
N SER A 12 10.40 5.37 -13.82
CA SER A 12 9.85 4.37 -14.73
C SER A 12 9.04 3.32 -13.98
N ASP A 13 9.59 2.84 -12.85
CA ASP A 13 8.88 1.84 -12.01
C ASP A 13 7.60 2.42 -11.41
N LEU A 14 7.68 3.68 -10.95
CA LEU A 14 6.51 4.38 -10.42
C LEU A 14 5.40 4.50 -11.47
N LEU A 15 5.76 4.87 -12.70
CA LEU A 15 4.79 5.00 -13.79
C LEU A 15 4.10 3.67 -14.10
N LYS A 16 4.82 2.55 -13.98
CA LYS A 16 4.21 1.23 -14.12
C LYS A 16 3.23 0.94 -12.99
N ALA A 17 3.56 1.33 -11.77
CA ALA A 17 2.69 1.15 -10.61
C ALA A 17 1.41 1.99 -10.71
N VAL A 18 1.52 3.21 -11.23
CA VAL A 18 0.39 4.15 -11.36
C VAL A 18 -0.76 3.52 -12.13
N THR A 19 -0.49 2.83 -13.23
CA THR A 19 -1.53 2.23 -14.07
C THR A 19 -2.33 1.16 -13.32
N HIS A 20 -1.71 0.53 -12.32
CA HIS A 20 -2.37 -0.47 -11.49
C HIS A 20 -3.08 0.16 -10.31
N LEU A 21 -2.46 1.17 -9.69
CA LEU A 21 -3.05 1.86 -8.53
C LEU A 21 -4.38 2.52 -8.86
N VAL A 22 -4.47 3.17 -10.03
CA VAL A 22 -5.70 3.87 -10.42
C VAL A 22 -6.87 2.93 -10.72
N LYS A 23 -6.62 1.63 -10.85
CA LYS A 23 -7.66 0.63 -11.03
C LYS A 23 -8.31 0.19 -9.73
N LEU A 24 -7.72 0.53 -8.59
CA LEU A 24 -8.31 0.21 -7.30
C LEU A 24 -9.62 0.99 -7.12
N PRO A 25 -10.60 0.40 -6.41
CA PRO A 25 -11.93 1.02 -6.28
C PRO A 25 -11.97 2.14 -5.23
N LYS A 26 -10.87 2.82 -5.01
CA LYS A 26 -10.73 3.91 -4.04
C LYS A 26 -9.98 5.06 -4.70
N THR A 27 -10.32 6.28 -4.32
CA THR A 27 -9.74 7.49 -4.92
C THR A 27 -8.73 8.19 -4.02
N HIS A 28 -8.65 7.80 -2.76
CA HIS A 28 -7.67 8.32 -1.80
C HIS A 28 -6.85 7.18 -1.24
N MET A 29 -5.54 7.35 -1.21
CA MET A 29 -4.62 6.33 -0.74
C MET A 29 -3.47 6.95 0.02
N TRP A 30 -3.13 6.33 1.15
CA TRP A 30 -1.91 6.62 1.90
C TRP A 30 -1.06 5.37 1.89
N LEU A 31 0.22 5.52 1.57
CA LEU A 31 1.18 4.42 1.52
C LEU A 31 2.25 4.65 2.59
N ASP A 32 2.48 3.64 3.41
CA ASP A 32 3.57 3.63 4.39
C ASP A 32 4.34 2.34 4.24
N TYR A 33 5.66 2.43 4.13
CA TYR A 33 6.52 1.26 4.00
C TYR A 33 7.44 1.15 5.20
N ASP A 34 7.35 0.01 5.90
CA ASP A 34 8.24 -0.35 6.98
C ASP A 34 9.38 -1.21 6.39
N SER A 35 10.55 -0.60 6.21
CA SER A 35 11.68 -1.25 5.57
C SER A 35 12.30 -2.34 6.45
N GLU A 36 12.18 -2.25 7.76
CA GLU A 36 12.72 -3.28 8.67
C GLU A 36 11.89 -4.56 8.62
N ALA A 37 10.58 -4.40 8.62
CA ALA A 37 9.66 -5.53 8.57
C ALA A 37 9.34 -5.97 7.14
N ASP A 38 9.71 -5.17 6.14
CA ASP A 38 9.36 -5.37 4.73
C ASP A 38 7.84 -5.48 4.54
N VAL A 39 7.12 -4.53 5.13
CA VAL A 39 5.65 -4.48 5.10
C VAL A 39 5.21 -3.16 4.49
N LEU A 40 4.34 -3.25 3.49
CA LEU A 40 3.72 -2.07 2.90
C LEU A 40 2.29 -1.97 3.41
N TYR A 41 1.96 -0.81 3.98
CA TYR A 41 0.60 -0.49 4.43
C TYR A 41 -0.05 0.44 3.42
N LEU A 42 -1.22 0.06 2.95
CA LEU A 42 -2.04 0.87 2.06
C LEU A 42 -3.33 1.20 2.78
N HIS A 43 -3.60 2.48 2.99
CA HIS A 43 -4.80 2.95 3.67
C HIS A 43 -5.67 3.75 2.70
N PHE A 44 -6.98 3.60 2.82
CA PHE A 44 -7.93 4.35 2.00
C PHE A 44 -8.61 5.48 2.78
N GLU A 45 -8.26 5.64 4.05
CA GLU A 45 -8.75 6.69 4.93
C GLU A 45 -7.58 7.27 5.70
N GLU A 46 -7.63 8.57 6.00
CA GLU A 46 -6.55 9.24 6.72
C GLU A 46 -6.29 8.59 8.08
N LYS A 47 -7.35 8.21 8.78
CA LYS A 47 -7.26 7.52 10.07
C LYS A 47 -8.00 6.19 9.97
N PRO A 48 -7.37 5.17 9.38
CA PRO A 48 -8.02 3.88 9.24
C PRO A 48 -8.24 3.25 10.62
N SER A 49 -9.46 2.81 10.86
CA SER A 49 -9.84 2.13 12.10
C SER A 49 -10.56 0.86 11.70
N SER A 50 -9.87 -0.27 11.75
CA SER A 50 -10.46 -1.54 11.37
C SER A 50 -11.15 -2.21 12.56
N THR A 51 -12.26 -2.91 12.28
CA THR A 51 -12.96 -3.72 13.27
C THR A 51 -12.57 -5.19 13.13
N HIS A 52 -12.11 -5.61 11.96
CA HIS A 52 -11.59 -6.95 11.76
C HIS A 52 -10.67 -6.99 10.55
N SER A 53 -9.84 -8.03 10.47
CA SER A 53 -8.91 -8.23 9.39
C SER A 53 -9.01 -9.66 8.88
N GLU A 54 -8.79 -9.84 7.59
CA GLU A 54 -8.79 -11.15 6.94
C GLU A 54 -7.46 -11.37 6.25
N MET A 55 -6.78 -12.47 6.58
CA MET A 55 -5.52 -12.83 5.95
C MET A 55 -5.77 -13.72 4.74
N ARG A 56 -5.19 -13.34 3.61
CA ARG A 56 -5.20 -14.15 2.40
C ARG A 56 -4.03 -15.13 2.39
N ASN A 57 -4.12 -16.14 1.54
CA ASN A 57 -3.05 -17.14 1.40
C ASN A 57 -1.75 -16.55 0.85
N ASP A 58 -1.83 -15.43 0.15
CA ASP A 58 -0.68 -14.79 -0.49
C ASP A 58 0.06 -13.79 0.41
N GLY A 59 -0.29 -13.72 1.70
CA GLY A 59 0.38 -12.83 2.65
C GLY A 59 -0.15 -11.41 2.62
N ILE A 60 -1.33 -11.20 2.06
CA ILE A 60 -2.00 -9.89 2.08
C ILE A 60 -3.11 -9.94 3.12
N ILE A 61 -3.12 -8.94 4.01
CA ILE A 61 -4.14 -8.80 5.04
C ILE A 61 -5.08 -7.68 4.61
N LEU A 62 -6.38 -7.99 4.57
CA LEU A 62 -7.43 -7.03 4.24
C LEU A 62 -8.03 -6.49 5.54
N ASP A 63 -8.03 -5.18 5.71
CA ASP A 63 -8.52 -4.52 6.92
C ASP A 63 -9.88 -3.89 6.66
N TYR A 64 -10.88 -4.28 7.45
CA TYR A 64 -12.26 -3.84 7.27
C TYR A 64 -12.77 -3.08 8.51
N ARG A 65 -13.65 -2.11 8.25
CA ARG A 65 -14.51 -1.54 9.28
C ARG A 65 -15.95 -1.89 8.87
N GLY A 66 -16.53 -2.88 9.57
CA GLY A 66 -17.78 -3.47 9.11
C GLY A 66 -17.58 -4.14 7.75
N SER A 67 -18.34 -3.73 6.75
CA SER A 67 -18.22 -4.23 5.38
C SER A 67 -17.32 -3.36 4.49
N ARG A 68 -16.77 -2.28 5.03
CA ARG A 68 -15.96 -1.32 4.27
C ARG A 68 -14.48 -1.68 4.34
N LEU A 69 -13.84 -1.83 3.19
CA LEU A 69 -12.40 -2.04 3.12
C LEU A 69 -11.70 -0.71 3.42
N VAL A 70 -10.92 -0.65 4.51
CA VAL A 70 -10.23 0.57 4.92
C VAL A 70 -8.73 0.52 4.68
N GLY A 71 -8.17 -0.66 4.42
CA GLY A 71 -6.75 -0.77 4.14
C GLY A 71 -6.31 -2.18 3.82
N LEU A 72 -5.05 -2.28 3.42
CA LEU A 72 -4.37 -3.54 3.18
C LEU A 72 -3.00 -3.50 3.83
N THR A 73 -2.57 -4.65 4.33
CA THR A 73 -1.21 -4.85 4.83
C THR A 73 -0.56 -5.90 3.94
N ILE A 74 0.56 -5.56 3.32
CA ILE A 74 1.24 -6.42 2.36
C ILE A 74 2.55 -6.89 2.96
N LEU A 75 2.62 -8.17 3.32
CA LEU A 75 3.81 -8.78 3.90
C LEU A 75 4.81 -9.12 2.80
N GLU A 76 6.11 -9.09 3.15
CA GLU A 76 7.20 -9.38 2.23
C GLU A 76 7.11 -8.54 0.95
N ALA A 77 6.84 -7.24 1.12
CA ALA A 77 6.49 -6.35 0.01
C ALA A 77 7.58 -6.29 -1.07
N SER A 78 8.86 -6.32 -0.70
CA SER A 78 9.95 -6.22 -1.66
C SER A 78 10.21 -7.52 -2.44
N HIS A 79 9.57 -8.61 -2.04
CA HIS A 79 9.76 -9.93 -2.67
C HIS A 79 8.60 -10.33 -3.58
N ARG A 80 7.75 -9.38 -3.92
CA ARG A 80 6.56 -9.62 -4.73
C ARG A 80 6.84 -9.50 -6.22
#